data_a0b8a1bccb9cf64812185268f0b60d4c
#
_entry.id   a0b8a1bccb9cf64812185268f0b60d4c
#
_cell.length_a   1.000
_cell.length_b   1.000
_cell.length_c   1.000
_cell.angle_alpha   90.00
_cell.angle_beta   90.00
_cell.angle_gamma   90.00
#
_symmetry.space_group_name_H-M   'P 1'
#
loop_
_entity.id
_entity.type
_entity.pdbx_description
1 polymer ?
#
loop_
_entity_poly.entity_id
_entity_poly.type
_entity_poly.pdbx_seq_one_letter_code
_entity_poly.pdbx_strand_id
1 'polypeptide(L)'
;MTAPSSNVTPQALADTSATLLEVRNIAKNFGPHRVLKNISLEIASGEFLTLLGESGSGKTTLLRLIAGFEQPTSGEIWMSGTRLDTLPPYRRRVNTVFQNYALFPHLNVQENVAYGLEVTRASKSEIPARVADALRMVKMDSFASARPATLSGGQQQRVALARALVNRPQLLLLDEPLSALDANLRKQMQSELKSLQRELSITFLFVTHDQDEAMALSDRIALLKGGTLEQVATPREIYAHPSTAYTAQFIGQTNLLHAQVSYGVATWASLRWPTSAPNGPATFSLRPESIHLANDAQVAETSHPASESSVAPATVHFRATILQQTFSGSSEQLEINCANHALRVRIPATNQLSGEHNFYFASASVTPVRES
;
A
#
# COMPACT_ATOMS: atom_id res chain seq x y z
N MET A 1 -36.83 8.46 -43.52
CA MET A 1 -36.24 7.17 -43.00
C MET A 1 -35.05 7.52 -42.17
N THR A 2 -35.28 7.68 -40.90
CA THR A 2 -34.25 8.03 -39.87
C THR A 2 -33.91 6.78 -39.13
N ALA A 3 -32.62 6.41 -39.13
CA ALA A 3 -32.07 5.28 -38.38
C ALA A 3 -31.93 5.64 -36.88
N PRO A 4 -32.19 4.73 -35.95
CA PRO A 4 -31.99 4.98 -34.52
C PRO A 4 -30.56 4.86 -34.11
N SER A 5 -30.05 5.88 -33.40
CA SER A 5 -28.76 5.89 -32.71
C SER A 5 -28.80 4.93 -31.50
N SER A 6 -28.02 3.89 -31.55
CA SER A 6 -27.78 2.97 -30.41
C SER A 6 -26.84 3.61 -29.38
N ASN A 7 -27.40 4.00 -28.24
CA ASN A 7 -26.62 4.31 -27.02
C ASN A 7 -25.99 3.05 -26.51
N VAL A 8 -24.66 2.93 -26.64
CA VAL A 8 -23.84 1.93 -25.96
C VAL A 8 -23.44 2.50 -24.62
N THR A 9 -24.07 2.02 -23.58
CA THR A 9 -23.66 2.23 -22.17
C THR A 9 -22.32 1.51 -21.95
N PRO A 10 -21.30 2.15 -21.38
CA PRO A 10 -20.07 1.44 -21.01
C PRO A 10 -20.38 0.51 -19.83
N GLN A 11 -20.48 -0.76 -20.12
CA GLN A 11 -20.57 -1.83 -19.15
C GLN A 11 -19.21 -1.91 -18.46
N ALA A 12 -19.16 -1.65 -17.15
CA ALA A 12 -17.99 -1.83 -16.30
C ALA A 12 -17.50 -3.27 -16.43
N LEU A 13 -16.32 -3.44 -17.00
CA LEU A 13 -15.57 -4.70 -16.98
C LEU A 13 -15.16 -4.97 -15.54
N ALA A 14 -16.01 -5.66 -14.80
CA ALA A 14 -15.60 -6.40 -13.62
C ALA A 14 -14.82 -7.62 -14.13
N ASP A 15 -13.50 -7.47 -14.29
CA ASP A 15 -12.59 -8.57 -14.52
C ASP A 15 -12.60 -9.43 -13.26
N THR A 16 -13.35 -10.53 -13.26
CA THR A 16 -13.31 -11.58 -12.24
C THR A 16 -12.04 -12.40 -12.49
N SER A 17 -10.88 -11.84 -12.14
CA SER A 17 -9.64 -12.61 -12.07
C SER A 17 -9.82 -13.69 -11.00
N ALA A 18 -9.57 -14.95 -11.37
CA ALA A 18 -9.75 -16.09 -10.47
C ALA A 18 -8.86 -15.92 -9.22
N THR A 19 -9.42 -16.18 -8.05
CA THR A 19 -8.67 -16.16 -6.78
C THR A 19 -7.55 -17.19 -6.83
N LEU A 20 -6.31 -16.76 -6.65
CA LEU A 20 -5.14 -17.65 -6.59
C LEU A 20 -4.91 -18.17 -5.18
N LEU A 21 -4.86 -17.26 -4.19
CA LEU A 21 -4.59 -17.59 -2.79
C LEU A 21 -5.73 -17.14 -1.90
N GLU A 22 -6.14 -18.02 -0.99
CA GLU A 22 -7.11 -17.72 0.05
C GLU A 22 -6.51 -18.04 1.42
N VAL A 23 -6.47 -17.07 2.28
CA VAL A 23 -6.13 -17.17 3.70
C VAL A 23 -7.44 -17.10 4.47
N ARG A 24 -7.81 -18.18 5.20
CA ARG A 24 -9.11 -18.30 5.87
C ARG A 24 -8.93 -18.39 7.38
N ASN A 25 -9.33 -17.34 8.10
CA ASN A 25 -9.36 -17.26 9.56
C ASN A 25 -8.04 -17.69 10.23
N ILE A 26 -6.91 -17.31 9.64
CA ILE A 26 -5.58 -17.66 10.13
C ILE A 26 -5.29 -16.99 11.48
N ALA A 27 -4.91 -17.81 12.46
CA ALA A 27 -4.29 -17.34 13.70
C ALA A 27 -2.92 -18.02 13.88
N LYS A 28 -2.00 -17.28 14.50
CA LYS A 28 -0.66 -17.79 14.87
C LYS A 28 -0.27 -17.32 16.25
N ASN A 29 0.06 -18.28 17.09
CA ASN A 29 0.60 -18.04 18.43
C ASN A 29 2.04 -18.57 18.50
N PHE A 30 2.92 -17.88 19.20
CA PHE A 30 4.22 -18.34 19.66
C PHE A 30 4.23 -18.36 21.18
N GLY A 31 4.02 -19.53 21.77
CA GLY A 31 3.76 -19.65 23.19
C GLY A 31 2.54 -18.80 23.59
N PRO A 32 2.66 -17.90 24.58
CA PRO A 32 1.55 -17.04 25.01
C PRO A 32 1.28 -15.86 24.05
N HIS A 33 2.19 -15.55 23.14
CA HIS A 33 2.09 -14.38 22.27
C HIS A 33 1.25 -14.67 21.02
N ARG A 34 0.08 -14.02 20.92
CA ARG A 34 -0.79 -14.09 19.74
C ARG A 34 -0.36 -13.07 18.71
N VAL A 35 0.33 -13.54 17.65
CA VAL A 35 0.90 -12.69 16.61
C VAL A 35 -0.10 -12.41 15.50
N LEU A 36 -0.89 -13.40 15.07
CA LEU A 36 -1.97 -13.21 14.09
C LEU A 36 -3.31 -13.60 14.71
N LYS A 37 -4.34 -12.78 14.44
CA LYS A 37 -5.66 -12.88 15.06
C LYS A 37 -6.73 -12.89 14.00
N ASN A 38 -7.10 -14.10 13.52
CA ASN A 38 -8.20 -14.28 12.58
C ASN A 38 -8.04 -13.50 11.26
N ILE A 39 -6.91 -13.70 10.56
CA ILE A 39 -6.64 -13.09 9.26
C ILE A 39 -7.40 -13.85 8.18
N SER A 40 -8.21 -13.12 7.40
CA SER A 40 -8.83 -13.62 6.16
C SER A 40 -8.49 -12.67 5.02
N LEU A 41 -7.89 -13.21 3.94
CA LEU A 41 -7.36 -12.44 2.82
C LEU A 41 -7.41 -13.26 1.55
N GLU A 42 -7.83 -12.65 0.45
CA GLU A 42 -7.83 -13.24 -0.88
C GLU A 42 -6.89 -12.46 -1.80
N ILE A 43 -6.14 -13.20 -2.62
CA ILE A 43 -5.24 -12.64 -3.63
C ILE A 43 -5.66 -13.20 -4.99
N ALA A 44 -5.89 -12.30 -5.93
CA ALA A 44 -6.25 -12.65 -7.29
C ALA A 44 -5.02 -13.12 -8.10
N SER A 45 -5.25 -13.90 -9.15
CA SER A 45 -4.19 -14.30 -10.08
C SER A 45 -3.63 -13.07 -10.81
N GLY A 46 -2.30 -12.93 -10.84
CA GLY A 46 -1.61 -11.80 -11.47
C GLY A 46 -1.64 -10.51 -10.65
N GLU A 47 -2.18 -10.52 -9.43
CA GLU A 47 -2.25 -9.33 -8.56
C GLU A 47 -0.90 -9.03 -7.90
N PHE A 48 -0.60 -7.75 -7.75
CA PHE A 48 0.46 -7.24 -6.88
C PHE A 48 -0.17 -6.78 -5.56
N LEU A 49 -0.24 -7.65 -4.56
CA LEU A 49 -0.75 -7.32 -3.23
C LEU A 49 0.39 -6.96 -2.28
N THR A 50 0.25 -5.87 -1.55
CA THR A 50 1.21 -5.49 -0.49
C THR A 50 0.62 -5.68 0.90
N LEU A 51 1.37 -6.39 1.77
CA LEU A 51 1.15 -6.38 3.22
C LEU A 51 1.91 -5.21 3.81
N LEU A 52 1.19 -4.23 4.31
CA LEU A 52 1.73 -3.01 4.90
C LEU A 52 1.40 -2.96 6.40
N GLY A 53 2.23 -2.31 7.21
CA GLY A 53 1.99 -2.11 8.64
C GLY A 53 3.27 -1.90 9.42
N GLU A 54 3.15 -1.56 10.70
CA GLU A 54 4.28 -1.34 11.60
C GLU A 54 5.14 -2.61 11.83
N SER A 55 6.35 -2.42 12.32
CA SER A 55 7.17 -3.54 12.77
C SER A 55 6.45 -4.34 13.86
N GLY A 56 6.47 -5.67 13.76
CA GLY A 56 5.76 -6.53 14.69
C GLY A 56 4.26 -6.71 14.42
N SER A 57 3.68 -6.12 13.37
CA SER A 57 2.26 -6.29 13.04
C SER A 57 1.88 -7.70 12.52
N GLY A 58 2.87 -8.57 12.25
CA GLY A 58 2.63 -9.95 11.81
C GLY A 58 2.86 -10.22 10.32
N LYS A 59 3.29 -9.25 9.51
CA LYS A 59 3.50 -9.38 8.05
C LYS A 59 4.41 -10.54 7.67
N THR A 60 5.64 -10.56 8.17
CA THR A 60 6.61 -11.64 7.92
C THR A 60 6.11 -12.98 8.45
N THR A 61 5.35 -12.99 9.55
CA THR A 61 4.74 -14.22 10.06
C THR A 61 3.70 -14.77 9.08
N LEU A 62 2.80 -13.93 8.55
CA LEU A 62 1.84 -14.35 7.54
C LEU A 62 2.55 -14.86 6.27
N LEU A 63 3.57 -14.14 5.81
CA LEU A 63 4.38 -14.57 4.67
C LEU A 63 5.02 -15.96 4.92
N ARG A 64 5.59 -16.20 6.11
CA ARG A 64 6.20 -17.50 6.48
C ARG A 64 5.19 -18.64 6.55
N LEU A 65 3.95 -18.38 6.97
CA LEU A 65 2.85 -19.34 6.94
C LEU A 65 2.51 -19.75 5.50
N ILE A 66 2.42 -18.79 4.59
CA ILE A 66 2.14 -19.03 3.16
C ILE A 66 3.33 -19.77 2.51
N ALA A 67 4.56 -19.40 2.82
CA ALA A 67 5.76 -20.08 2.34
C ALA A 67 5.92 -21.51 2.90
N GLY A 68 5.30 -21.80 4.06
CA GLY A 68 5.39 -23.12 4.73
C GLY A 68 6.54 -23.25 5.70
N PHE A 69 7.23 -22.15 6.03
CA PHE A 69 8.27 -22.14 7.06
C PHE A 69 7.70 -22.13 8.47
N GLU A 70 6.40 -21.83 8.59
CA GLU A 70 5.64 -21.88 9.83
C GLU A 70 4.29 -22.58 9.57
N GLN A 71 3.72 -23.12 10.66
CA GLN A 71 2.37 -23.70 10.62
C GLN A 71 1.39 -22.77 11.33
N PRO A 72 0.16 -22.59 10.81
CA PRO A 72 -0.87 -21.84 11.53
C PRO A 72 -1.27 -22.54 12.82
N THR A 73 -1.66 -21.79 13.83
CA THR A 73 -2.28 -22.35 15.04
C THR A 73 -3.73 -22.77 14.77
N SER A 74 -4.44 -22.00 13.92
CA SER A 74 -5.76 -22.32 13.42
C SER A 74 -6.01 -21.62 12.08
N GLY A 75 -7.06 -22.03 11.38
CA GLY A 75 -7.39 -21.55 10.04
C GLY A 75 -6.73 -22.38 8.94
N GLU A 76 -6.89 -21.96 7.70
CA GLU A 76 -6.47 -22.70 6.52
C GLU A 76 -5.93 -21.76 5.45
N ILE A 77 -4.97 -22.26 4.64
CA ILE A 77 -4.44 -21.56 3.47
C ILE A 77 -4.69 -22.43 2.23
N TRP A 78 -5.33 -21.84 1.23
CA TRP A 78 -5.66 -22.50 -0.02
C TRP A 78 -5.02 -21.79 -1.19
N MET A 79 -4.52 -22.52 -2.19
CA MET A 79 -4.01 -21.98 -3.43
C MET A 79 -4.49 -22.79 -4.62
N SER A 80 -5.15 -22.15 -5.57
CA SER A 80 -5.75 -22.80 -6.75
C SER A 80 -6.59 -24.05 -6.39
N GLY A 81 -7.41 -23.95 -5.35
CA GLY A 81 -8.26 -25.05 -4.87
C GLY A 81 -7.54 -26.16 -4.09
N THR A 82 -6.22 -26.05 -3.86
CA THR A 82 -5.44 -27.01 -3.08
C THR A 82 -5.08 -26.44 -1.72
N ARG A 83 -5.26 -27.23 -0.66
CA ARG A 83 -4.90 -26.83 0.70
C ARG A 83 -3.38 -26.76 0.85
N LEU A 84 -2.86 -25.54 1.05
CA LEU A 84 -1.44 -25.24 1.03
C LEU A 84 -0.74 -25.53 2.37
N ASP A 85 -1.42 -25.26 3.50
CA ASP A 85 -0.84 -25.39 4.85
C ASP A 85 -0.48 -26.84 5.22
N THR A 86 -1.07 -27.84 4.55
CA THR A 86 -0.71 -29.26 4.72
C THR A 86 0.52 -29.68 3.92
N LEU A 87 0.98 -28.86 2.97
CA LEU A 87 2.12 -29.17 2.11
C LEU A 87 3.44 -28.64 2.69
N PRO A 88 4.53 -29.42 2.61
CA PRO A 88 5.84 -28.90 2.97
C PRO A 88 6.30 -27.82 1.98
N PRO A 89 7.23 -26.90 2.38
CA PRO A 89 7.64 -25.75 1.56
C PRO A 89 8.04 -26.10 0.12
N TYR A 90 8.83 -27.18 -0.05
CA TYR A 90 9.34 -27.59 -1.36
C TYR A 90 8.29 -28.15 -2.34
N ARG A 91 7.07 -28.42 -1.88
CA ARG A 91 5.93 -28.83 -2.71
C ARG A 91 5.00 -27.70 -3.06
N ARG A 92 5.18 -26.52 -2.44
CA ARG A 92 4.37 -25.34 -2.72
C ARG A 92 4.86 -24.67 -4.01
N ARG A 93 3.96 -24.25 -4.89
CA ARG A 93 4.30 -23.46 -6.09
C ARG A 93 4.50 -21.98 -5.73
N VAL A 94 5.24 -21.75 -4.65
CA VAL A 94 5.51 -20.48 -4.03
C VAL A 94 7.01 -20.34 -3.86
N ASN A 95 7.59 -19.22 -4.27
CA ASN A 95 9.00 -18.90 -4.00
C ASN A 95 9.12 -17.63 -3.19
N THR A 96 10.19 -17.50 -2.42
CA THR A 96 10.43 -16.37 -1.52
C THR A 96 11.75 -15.69 -1.84
N VAL A 97 11.73 -14.36 -1.91
CA VAL A 97 12.91 -13.49 -1.84
C VAL A 97 12.96 -12.91 -0.43
N PHE A 98 14.04 -13.23 0.28
CA PHE A 98 14.24 -12.79 1.66
C PHE A 98 14.86 -11.38 1.71
N GLN A 99 14.70 -10.69 2.82
CA GLN A 99 15.22 -9.35 3.08
C GLN A 99 16.73 -9.23 2.86
N ASN A 100 17.51 -10.27 3.25
CA ASN A 100 18.96 -10.34 3.07
C ASN A 100 19.38 -11.08 1.79
N TYR A 101 18.44 -11.25 0.83
CA TYR A 101 18.59 -11.96 -0.43
C TYR A 101 18.98 -13.44 -0.30
N ALA A 102 19.58 -13.86 0.78
CA ALA A 102 19.98 -15.24 1.13
C ALA A 102 20.71 -15.97 -0.03
N LEU A 103 21.60 -15.27 -0.74
CA LEU A 103 22.44 -15.88 -1.78
C LEU A 103 23.47 -16.81 -1.15
N PHE A 104 23.74 -17.92 -1.80
CA PHE A 104 24.79 -18.87 -1.39
C PHE A 104 26.16 -18.27 -1.72
N PRO A 105 27.00 -17.93 -0.71
CA PRO A 105 28.22 -17.17 -0.94
C PRO A 105 29.33 -17.98 -1.63
N HIS A 106 29.26 -19.30 -1.55
CA HIS A 106 30.21 -20.24 -2.15
C HIS A 106 29.85 -20.57 -3.63
N LEU A 107 28.65 -20.25 -4.09
CA LEU A 107 28.18 -20.43 -5.46
C LEU A 107 28.31 -19.13 -6.25
N ASN A 108 28.59 -19.21 -7.56
CA ASN A 108 28.48 -18.07 -8.46
C ASN A 108 27.01 -17.73 -8.77
N VAL A 109 26.78 -16.69 -9.58
CA VAL A 109 25.43 -16.21 -9.92
C VAL A 109 24.59 -17.28 -10.64
N GLN A 110 25.14 -17.91 -11.69
CA GLN A 110 24.41 -18.95 -12.42
C GLN A 110 24.11 -20.18 -11.57
N GLU A 111 25.04 -20.58 -10.71
CA GLU A 111 24.86 -21.70 -9.77
C GLU A 111 23.79 -21.37 -8.71
N ASN A 112 23.76 -20.14 -8.19
CA ASN A 112 22.71 -19.67 -7.30
C ASN A 112 21.33 -19.81 -7.96
N VAL A 113 21.20 -19.41 -9.21
CA VAL A 113 19.93 -19.49 -9.96
C VAL A 113 19.59 -20.93 -10.30
N ALA A 114 20.57 -21.75 -10.70
CA ALA A 114 20.38 -23.16 -11.05
C ALA A 114 19.93 -24.03 -9.88
N TYR A 115 20.34 -23.66 -8.64
CA TYR A 115 20.17 -24.49 -7.44
C TYR A 115 18.75 -25.02 -7.26
N GLY A 116 17.74 -24.19 -7.43
CA GLY A 116 16.34 -24.61 -7.30
C GLY A 116 15.91 -25.66 -8.33
N LEU A 117 16.43 -25.59 -9.54
CA LEU A 117 16.16 -26.55 -10.61
C LEU A 117 16.86 -27.89 -10.35
N GLU A 118 18.06 -27.87 -9.78
CA GLU A 118 18.80 -29.08 -9.42
C GLU A 118 18.11 -29.83 -8.28
N VAL A 119 17.67 -29.10 -7.23
CA VAL A 119 16.91 -29.68 -6.10
C VAL A 119 15.60 -30.30 -6.55
N THR A 120 14.90 -29.67 -7.50
CA THR A 120 13.64 -30.21 -8.05
C THR A 120 13.86 -31.29 -9.12
N ARG A 121 15.14 -31.66 -9.39
CA ARG A 121 15.54 -32.67 -10.40
C ARG A 121 15.02 -32.35 -11.80
N ALA A 122 15.05 -31.08 -12.20
CA ALA A 122 14.76 -30.68 -13.57
C ALA A 122 15.73 -31.35 -14.54
N SER A 123 15.33 -31.49 -15.82
CA SER A 123 16.18 -32.08 -16.85
C SER A 123 17.50 -31.29 -16.96
N LYS A 124 18.63 -31.99 -16.86
CA LYS A 124 19.97 -31.38 -16.96
C LYS A 124 20.18 -30.62 -18.27
N SER A 125 19.52 -31.04 -19.34
CA SER A 125 19.58 -30.37 -20.66
C SER A 125 18.82 -29.04 -20.67
N GLU A 126 17.81 -28.85 -19.80
CA GLU A 126 17.00 -27.62 -19.75
C GLU A 126 17.57 -26.56 -18.80
N ILE A 127 18.33 -26.96 -17.77
CA ILE A 127 18.84 -26.07 -16.72
C ILE A 127 19.61 -24.88 -17.33
N PRO A 128 20.58 -25.05 -18.24
CA PRO A 128 21.35 -23.91 -18.75
C PRO A 128 20.49 -22.88 -19.47
N ALA A 129 19.53 -23.30 -20.28
CA ALA A 129 18.66 -22.40 -21.01
C ALA A 129 17.75 -21.62 -20.04
N ARG A 130 17.12 -22.31 -19.07
CA ARG A 130 16.25 -21.67 -18.05
C ARG A 130 17.01 -20.68 -17.18
N VAL A 131 18.24 -20.99 -16.78
CA VAL A 131 19.12 -20.09 -16.01
C VAL A 131 19.46 -18.84 -16.84
N ALA A 132 19.87 -19.02 -18.10
CA ALA A 132 20.18 -17.92 -18.99
C ALA A 132 18.96 -16.99 -19.20
N ASP A 133 17.76 -17.55 -19.38
CA ASP A 133 16.54 -16.79 -19.51
C ASP A 133 16.22 -16.01 -18.23
N ALA A 134 16.30 -16.66 -17.05
CA ALA A 134 16.05 -16.01 -15.78
C ALA A 134 17.05 -14.85 -15.51
N LEU A 135 18.32 -15.02 -15.83
CA LEU A 135 19.33 -13.97 -15.70
C LEU A 135 19.09 -12.81 -16.66
N ARG A 136 18.66 -13.09 -17.90
CA ARG A 136 18.33 -12.07 -18.89
C ARG A 136 17.12 -11.22 -18.45
N MET A 137 16.07 -11.83 -17.88
CA MET A 137 14.90 -11.13 -17.36
C MET A 137 15.26 -10.06 -16.32
N VAL A 138 16.29 -10.31 -15.52
CA VAL A 138 16.76 -9.38 -14.48
C VAL A 138 18.03 -8.60 -14.89
N LYS A 139 18.46 -8.68 -16.15
CA LYS A 139 19.65 -8.00 -16.72
C LYS A 139 20.96 -8.36 -15.98
N MET A 140 21.13 -9.63 -15.63
CA MET A 140 22.30 -10.17 -14.90
C MET A 140 23.09 -11.22 -15.70
N ASP A 141 22.83 -11.37 -16.99
CA ASP A 141 23.49 -12.34 -17.87
C ASP A 141 25.01 -12.15 -17.95
N SER A 142 25.50 -10.91 -18.01
CA SER A 142 26.95 -10.58 -18.00
C SER A 142 27.65 -10.89 -16.68
N PHE A 143 26.92 -11.14 -15.59
CA PHE A 143 27.44 -11.45 -14.27
C PHE A 143 27.33 -12.94 -13.90
N ALA A 144 27.01 -13.84 -14.85
CA ALA A 144 26.72 -15.25 -14.59
C ALA A 144 27.83 -15.97 -13.80
N SER A 145 29.10 -15.68 -14.06
CA SER A 145 30.27 -16.26 -13.36
C SER A 145 30.72 -15.49 -12.12
N ALA A 146 30.14 -14.33 -11.81
CA ALA A 146 30.49 -13.52 -10.65
C ALA A 146 30.06 -14.19 -9.34
N ARG A 147 30.75 -13.89 -8.25
CA ARG A 147 30.36 -14.33 -6.91
C ARG A 147 29.51 -13.28 -6.20
N PRO A 148 28.55 -13.65 -5.35
CA PRO A 148 27.69 -12.70 -4.63
C PRO A 148 28.46 -11.58 -3.91
N ALA A 149 29.59 -11.86 -3.33
CA ALA A 149 30.41 -10.88 -2.59
C ALA A 149 30.98 -9.75 -3.47
N THR A 150 31.04 -9.93 -4.80
CA THR A 150 31.52 -8.90 -5.75
C THR A 150 30.39 -8.03 -6.31
N LEU A 151 29.15 -8.32 -5.96
CA LEU A 151 27.97 -7.66 -6.49
C LEU A 151 27.50 -6.52 -5.58
N SER A 152 26.97 -5.45 -6.16
CA SER A 152 26.23 -4.42 -5.41
C SER A 152 24.94 -4.99 -4.81
N GLY A 153 24.37 -4.33 -3.80
CA GLY A 153 23.09 -4.75 -3.18
C GLY A 153 21.98 -4.92 -4.19
N GLY A 154 21.80 -4.00 -5.14
CA GLY A 154 20.80 -4.12 -6.21
C GLY A 154 21.08 -5.28 -7.16
N GLN A 155 22.35 -5.57 -7.47
CA GLN A 155 22.71 -6.76 -8.26
C GLN A 155 22.41 -8.05 -7.52
N GLN A 156 22.71 -8.13 -6.21
CA GLN A 156 22.36 -9.28 -5.37
C GLN A 156 20.85 -9.51 -5.34
N GLN A 157 20.07 -8.45 -5.22
CA GLN A 157 18.61 -8.52 -5.27
C GLN A 157 18.11 -9.09 -6.60
N ARG A 158 18.63 -8.61 -7.73
CA ARG A 158 18.28 -9.13 -9.07
C ARG A 158 18.60 -10.62 -9.20
N VAL A 159 19.75 -11.06 -8.69
CA VAL A 159 20.11 -12.50 -8.66
C VAL A 159 19.13 -13.30 -7.79
N ALA A 160 18.73 -12.77 -6.63
CA ALA A 160 17.73 -13.42 -5.77
C ALA A 160 16.37 -13.52 -6.46
N LEU A 161 15.96 -12.49 -7.21
CA LEU A 161 14.76 -12.51 -8.05
C LEU A 161 14.87 -13.57 -9.15
N ALA A 162 15.98 -13.62 -9.91
CA ALA A 162 16.20 -14.65 -10.93
C ALA A 162 16.10 -16.07 -10.34
N ARG A 163 16.73 -16.31 -9.17
CA ARG A 163 16.67 -17.58 -8.44
C ARG A 163 15.25 -17.95 -8.05
N ALA A 164 14.43 -16.97 -7.66
CA ALA A 164 13.03 -17.22 -7.32
C ALA A 164 12.17 -17.48 -8.56
N LEU A 165 12.43 -16.79 -9.67
CA LEU A 165 11.65 -16.86 -10.91
C LEU A 165 11.96 -18.08 -11.77
N VAL A 166 13.18 -18.63 -11.72
CA VAL A 166 13.61 -19.75 -12.57
C VAL A 166 12.72 -20.99 -12.42
N ASN A 167 12.10 -21.17 -11.26
CA ASN A 167 11.15 -22.27 -10.99
C ASN A 167 9.73 -22.00 -11.51
N ARG A 168 9.46 -20.83 -12.10
CA ARG A 168 8.13 -20.40 -12.58
C ARG A 168 7.04 -20.56 -11.52
N PRO A 169 7.16 -19.90 -10.36
CA PRO A 169 6.17 -20.00 -9.29
C PRO A 169 4.85 -19.36 -9.72
N GLN A 170 3.74 -19.78 -9.12
CA GLN A 170 2.45 -19.10 -9.27
C GLN A 170 2.36 -17.87 -8.38
N LEU A 171 3.04 -17.89 -7.22
CA LEU A 171 3.09 -16.82 -6.24
C LEU A 171 4.54 -16.52 -5.84
N LEU A 172 4.95 -15.26 -5.96
CA LEU A 172 6.24 -14.77 -5.48
C LEU A 172 6.04 -13.95 -4.20
N LEU A 173 6.70 -14.40 -3.14
CA LEU A 173 6.72 -13.73 -1.85
C LEU A 173 7.98 -12.87 -1.75
N LEU A 174 7.83 -11.61 -1.37
CA LEU A 174 8.92 -10.64 -1.26
C LEU A 174 8.91 -10.06 0.16
N ASP A 175 9.89 -10.44 1.00
CA ASP A 175 9.98 -9.99 2.40
C ASP A 175 10.94 -8.81 2.51
N GLU A 176 10.41 -7.59 2.53
CA GLU A 176 11.13 -6.31 2.59
C GLU A 176 12.32 -6.20 1.62
N PRO A 177 12.15 -6.54 0.32
CA PRO A 177 13.28 -6.73 -0.59
C PRO A 177 14.01 -5.42 -0.92
N LEU A 178 13.41 -4.24 -0.70
CA LEU A 178 13.96 -2.94 -1.04
C LEU A 178 14.59 -2.21 0.15
N SER A 179 14.49 -2.75 1.37
CA SER A 179 14.85 -2.07 2.62
C SER A 179 16.34 -1.73 2.72
N ALA A 180 17.22 -2.52 2.09
CA ALA A 180 18.67 -2.34 2.13
C ALA A 180 19.22 -1.40 1.03
N LEU A 181 18.36 -0.83 0.17
CA LEU A 181 18.75 -0.01 -0.97
C LEU A 181 18.70 1.49 -0.65
N ASP A 182 19.61 2.25 -1.28
CA ASP A 182 19.50 3.70 -1.29
C ASP A 182 18.27 4.20 -2.06
N ALA A 183 17.89 5.47 -1.86
CA ALA A 183 16.65 6.04 -2.39
C ALA A 183 16.54 5.99 -3.91
N ASN A 184 17.64 6.21 -4.65
CA ASN A 184 17.62 6.22 -6.11
C ASN A 184 17.49 4.80 -6.68
N LEU A 185 18.27 3.88 -6.14
CA LEU A 185 18.23 2.47 -6.53
C LEU A 185 16.89 1.84 -6.16
N ARG A 186 16.32 2.22 -5.01
CA ARG A 186 15.00 1.78 -4.58
C ARG A 186 13.91 2.17 -5.60
N LYS A 187 13.86 3.42 -6.04
CA LYS A 187 12.91 3.88 -7.07
C LYS A 187 13.08 3.13 -8.40
N GLN A 188 14.33 2.90 -8.81
CA GLN A 188 14.60 2.12 -10.01
C GLN A 188 14.08 0.68 -9.87
N MET A 189 14.37 0.02 -8.75
CA MET A 189 13.94 -1.35 -8.48
C MET A 189 12.41 -1.48 -8.36
N GLN A 190 11.73 -0.48 -7.80
CA GLN A 190 10.25 -0.43 -7.79
C GLN A 190 9.69 -0.50 -9.22
N SER A 191 10.20 0.36 -10.12
CA SER A 191 9.76 0.37 -11.52
C SER A 191 10.04 -0.96 -12.22
N GLU A 192 11.20 -1.56 -11.98
CA GLU A 192 11.58 -2.85 -12.56
C GLU A 192 10.70 -4.01 -12.03
N LEU A 193 10.42 -4.04 -10.72
CA LEU A 193 9.53 -5.05 -10.11
C LEU A 193 8.12 -4.98 -10.69
N LYS A 194 7.55 -3.77 -10.84
CA LYS A 194 6.23 -3.60 -11.44
C LYS A 194 6.19 -4.01 -12.91
N SER A 195 7.24 -3.69 -13.69
CA SER A 195 7.37 -4.10 -15.09
C SER A 195 7.48 -5.61 -15.22
N LEU A 196 8.31 -6.23 -14.38
CA LEU A 196 8.52 -7.69 -14.37
C LEU A 196 7.23 -8.44 -14.00
N GLN A 197 6.49 -7.96 -13.01
CA GLN A 197 5.21 -8.56 -12.60
C GLN A 197 4.20 -8.52 -13.74
N ARG A 198 4.09 -7.40 -14.45
CA ARG A 198 3.18 -7.25 -15.61
C ARG A 198 3.58 -8.15 -16.76
N GLU A 199 4.87 -8.18 -17.09
CA GLU A 199 5.41 -8.98 -18.22
C GLU A 199 5.20 -10.49 -18.01
N LEU A 200 5.42 -10.96 -16.78
CA LEU A 200 5.31 -12.37 -16.42
C LEU A 200 3.91 -12.80 -15.99
N SER A 201 3.01 -11.85 -15.71
CA SER A 201 1.66 -12.09 -15.15
C SER A 201 1.68 -12.99 -13.89
N ILE A 202 2.75 -12.92 -13.09
CA ILE A 202 2.90 -13.68 -11.84
C ILE A 202 2.26 -12.88 -10.70
N THR A 203 1.63 -13.56 -9.76
CA THR A 203 1.09 -12.96 -8.53
C THR A 203 2.22 -12.65 -7.56
N PHE A 204 2.23 -11.43 -7.02
CA PHE A 204 3.20 -10.97 -6.02
C PHE A 204 2.52 -10.70 -4.68
N LEU A 205 3.12 -11.22 -3.61
CA LEU A 205 2.83 -10.79 -2.25
C LEU A 205 4.07 -10.10 -1.68
N PHE A 206 3.98 -8.79 -1.57
CA PHE A 206 5.08 -7.92 -1.16
C PHE A 206 4.88 -7.47 0.28
N VAL A 207 5.89 -7.60 1.11
CA VAL A 207 5.89 -7.13 2.49
C VAL A 207 6.77 -5.89 2.60
N THR A 208 6.25 -4.83 3.18
CA THR A 208 7.00 -3.62 3.48
C THR A 208 6.42 -2.89 4.70
N HIS A 209 7.20 -1.99 5.27
CA HIS A 209 6.74 -0.98 6.22
C HIS A 209 6.77 0.43 5.60
N ASP A 210 7.24 0.55 4.35
CA ASP A 210 7.33 1.81 3.60
C ASP A 210 6.03 2.06 2.83
N GLN A 211 5.40 3.20 3.12
CA GLN A 211 4.11 3.59 2.51
C GLN A 211 4.28 3.95 1.04
N ASP A 212 5.39 4.60 0.67
CA ASP A 212 5.65 5.03 -0.70
C ASP A 212 5.83 3.81 -1.62
N GLU A 213 6.49 2.75 -1.11
CA GLU A 213 6.60 1.47 -1.82
C GLU A 213 5.21 0.84 -2.06
N ALA A 214 4.41 0.75 -1.00
CA ALA A 214 3.07 0.19 -1.09
C ALA A 214 2.18 0.96 -2.06
N MET A 215 2.20 2.30 -2.00
CA MET A 215 1.42 3.16 -2.88
C MET A 215 1.85 3.07 -4.35
N ALA A 216 3.16 2.94 -4.62
CA ALA A 216 3.70 2.92 -5.98
C ALA A 216 3.52 1.57 -6.70
N LEU A 217 3.60 0.46 -5.95
CA LEU A 217 3.69 -0.88 -6.53
C LEU A 217 2.36 -1.62 -6.60
N SER A 218 1.46 -1.40 -5.62
CA SER A 218 0.36 -2.31 -5.36
C SER A 218 -0.83 -2.09 -6.28
N ASP A 219 -1.51 -3.17 -6.60
CA ASP A 219 -2.89 -3.13 -7.09
C ASP A 219 -3.85 -3.03 -5.89
N ARG A 220 -3.55 -3.74 -4.78
CA ARG A 220 -4.21 -3.57 -3.47
C ARG A 220 -3.20 -3.61 -2.33
N ILE A 221 -3.54 -2.90 -1.26
CA ILE A 221 -2.79 -2.84 0.00
C ILE A 221 -3.64 -3.51 1.08
N ALA A 222 -3.05 -4.46 1.80
CA ALA A 222 -3.61 -5.04 3.01
C ALA A 222 -2.85 -4.48 4.22
N LEU A 223 -3.48 -3.57 4.95
CA LEU A 223 -2.89 -2.92 6.13
C LEU A 223 -3.10 -3.79 7.36
N LEU A 224 -2.00 -4.19 8.02
CA LEU A 224 -2.00 -4.96 9.25
C LEU A 224 -1.69 -4.07 10.46
N LYS A 225 -2.49 -4.23 11.51
CA LYS A 225 -2.30 -3.59 12.83
C LYS A 225 -2.42 -4.64 13.95
N GLY A 226 -1.39 -4.82 14.75
CA GLY A 226 -1.44 -5.69 15.94
C GLY A 226 -1.94 -7.13 15.69
N GLY A 227 -1.65 -7.69 14.52
CA GLY A 227 -2.04 -9.04 14.13
C GLY A 227 -3.43 -9.18 13.52
N THR A 228 -4.10 -8.08 13.16
CA THR A 228 -5.39 -8.04 12.46
C THR A 228 -5.28 -7.30 11.14
N LEU A 229 -6.17 -7.59 10.18
CA LEU A 229 -6.36 -6.76 8.99
C LEU A 229 -7.22 -5.55 9.35
N GLU A 230 -6.65 -4.37 9.16
CA GLU A 230 -7.33 -3.09 9.40
C GLU A 230 -8.16 -2.67 8.19
N GLN A 231 -7.55 -2.71 7.01
CA GLN A 231 -8.21 -2.38 5.74
C GLN A 231 -7.50 -3.09 4.58
N VAL A 232 -8.27 -3.50 3.58
CA VAL A 232 -7.76 -3.99 2.29
C VAL A 232 -8.44 -3.18 1.19
N ALA A 233 -7.67 -2.44 0.41
CA ALA A 233 -8.20 -1.55 -0.64
C ALA A 233 -7.12 -1.22 -1.68
N THR A 234 -7.51 -0.61 -2.80
CA THR A 234 -6.53 -0.02 -3.74
C THR A 234 -5.76 1.14 -3.08
N PRO A 235 -4.56 1.50 -3.58
CA PRO A 235 -3.81 2.64 -3.03
C PRO A 235 -4.61 3.94 -2.98
N ARG A 236 -5.42 4.22 -3.99
CA ARG A 236 -6.26 5.42 -4.03
C ARG A 236 -7.38 5.39 -2.99
N GLU A 237 -8.06 4.25 -2.86
CA GLU A 237 -9.16 4.09 -1.89
C GLU A 237 -8.68 4.15 -0.44
N ILE A 238 -7.58 3.46 -0.10
CA ILE A 238 -7.06 3.46 1.28
C ILE A 238 -6.59 4.85 1.71
N TYR A 239 -6.10 5.67 0.77
CA TYR A 239 -5.69 7.04 1.01
C TYR A 239 -6.88 8.00 1.12
N ALA A 240 -7.82 7.94 0.17
CA ALA A 240 -8.97 8.87 0.10
C ALA A 240 -10.07 8.51 1.11
N HIS A 241 -10.29 7.20 1.35
CA HIS A 241 -11.37 6.66 2.17
C HIS A 241 -10.83 5.71 3.24
N PRO A 242 -10.01 6.20 4.18
CA PRO A 242 -9.54 5.38 5.29
C PRO A 242 -10.73 4.93 6.15
N SER A 243 -10.76 3.65 6.53
CA SER A 243 -11.86 3.09 7.33
C SER A 243 -11.76 3.46 8.81
N THR A 244 -10.55 3.74 9.30
CA THR A 244 -10.29 4.05 10.70
C THR A 244 -9.34 5.23 10.86
N ALA A 245 -9.32 5.85 12.05
CA ALA A 245 -8.38 6.88 12.40
C ALA A 245 -6.92 6.39 12.28
N TYR A 246 -6.66 5.13 12.63
CA TYR A 246 -5.35 4.51 12.45
C TYR A 246 -4.95 4.46 10.97
N THR A 247 -5.81 3.95 10.10
CA THR A 247 -5.51 3.94 8.65
C THR A 247 -5.24 5.34 8.12
N ALA A 248 -6.06 6.33 8.52
CA ALA A 248 -5.89 7.72 8.10
C ALA A 248 -4.53 8.30 8.52
N GLN A 249 -4.07 8.01 9.74
CA GLN A 249 -2.78 8.47 10.28
C GLN A 249 -1.60 7.68 9.74
N PHE A 250 -1.77 6.36 9.57
CA PHE A 250 -0.70 5.52 9.06
C PHE A 250 -0.46 5.72 7.57
N ILE A 251 -1.50 5.88 6.76
CA ILE A 251 -1.40 6.12 5.32
C ILE A 251 -1.35 7.64 5.05
N GLY A 252 -0.14 8.19 5.10
CA GLY A 252 0.09 9.62 4.93
C GLY A 252 -0.26 10.46 6.16
N GLN A 253 -0.17 11.77 6.02
CA GLN A 253 -0.54 12.71 7.06
C GLN A 253 -2.03 13.03 6.99
N THR A 254 -2.66 13.26 8.15
CA THR A 254 -4.06 13.70 8.22
C THR A 254 -4.31 14.59 9.44
N ASN A 255 -5.30 15.47 9.33
CA ASN A 255 -5.92 16.14 10.48
C ASN A 255 -7.11 15.28 10.94
N LEU A 256 -7.12 14.86 12.19
CA LEU A 256 -8.28 14.21 12.79
C LEU A 256 -9.15 15.27 13.47
N LEU A 257 -10.42 15.36 13.02
CA LEU A 257 -11.39 16.31 13.54
C LEU A 257 -12.45 15.55 14.36
N HIS A 258 -12.46 15.74 15.66
CA HIS A 258 -13.48 15.17 16.54
C HIS A 258 -14.69 16.10 16.57
N ALA A 259 -15.69 15.81 15.79
CA ALA A 259 -16.85 16.66 15.55
C ALA A 259 -18.13 16.10 16.19
N GLN A 260 -19.09 16.98 16.44
CA GLN A 260 -20.45 16.62 16.82
C GLN A 260 -21.34 16.64 15.59
N VAL A 261 -22.02 15.52 15.31
CA VAL A 261 -22.97 15.41 14.20
C VAL A 261 -24.40 15.57 14.70
N SER A 262 -25.15 16.44 14.03
CA SER A 262 -26.57 16.65 14.29
C SER A 262 -27.30 16.94 12.97
N TYR A 263 -28.35 16.19 12.69
CA TYR A 263 -29.21 16.37 11.50
C TYR A 263 -28.41 16.40 10.17
N GLY A 264 -27.43 15.53 10.02
CA GLY A 264 -26.61 15.43 8.80
C GLY A 264 -25.54 16.52 8.63
N VAL A 265 -25.28 17.28 9.70
CA VAL A 265 -24.24 18.31 9.73
C VAL A 265 -23.24 18.00 10.85
N ALA A 266 -21.96 17.90 10.50
CA ALA A 266 -20.86 17.85 11.45
C ALA A 266 -20.44 19.27 11.86
N THR A 267 -20.15 19.46 13.14
CA THR A 267 -19.67 20.73 13.71
C THR A 267 -18.38 20.45 14.49
N TRP A 268 -17.32 21.13 14.12
CA TRP A 268 -16.02 21.11 14.82
C TRP A 268 -15.50 22.53 14.98
N ALA A 269 -15.26 22.95 16.23
CA ALA A 269 -15.02 24.34 16.56
C ALA A 269 -16.12 25.25 15.95
N SER A 270 -15.74 26.20 15.06
CA SER A 270 -16.67 27.08 14.34
C SER A 270 -17.04 26.55 12.93
N LEU A 271 -16.47 25.42 12.51
CA LEU A 271 -16.63 24.89 11.14
C LEU A 271 -17.79 23.90 11.07
N ARG A 272 -18.53 23.95 9.97
CA ARG A 272 -19.68 23.06 9.71
C ARG A 272 -19.61 22.52 8.29
N TRP A 273 -19.92 21.20 8.13
CA TRP A 273 -20.01 20.56 6.82
C TRP A 273 -21.10 19.48 6.80
N PRO A 274 -21.69 19.18 5.63
CA PRO A 274 -22.65 18.09 5.49
C PRO A 274 -21.93 16.74 5.62
N THR A 275 -22.61 15.77 6.24
CA THR A 275 -22.06 14.43 6.42
C THR A 275 -23.17 13.38 6.46
N SER A 276 -22.86 12.15 6.02
CA SER A 276 -23.71 10.98 6.20
C SER A 276 -23.42 10.22 7.50
N ALA A 277 -22.49 10.68 8.33
CA ALA A 277 -22.19 10.05 9.60
C ALA A 277 -23.44 10.14 10.54
N PRO A 278 -23.64 9.13 11.40
CA PRO A 278 -24.77 9.12 12.35
C PRO A 278 -24.66 10.28 13.35
N ASN A 279 -25.82 10.69 13.90
CA ASN A 279 -25.85 11.71 14.93
C ASN A 279 -25.04 11.27 16.17
N GLY A 280 -24.31 12.21 16.76
CA GLY A 280 -23.44 11.98 17.93
C GLY A 280 -22.00 12.40 17.66
N PRO A 281 -21.08 12.04 18.56
CA PRO A 281 -19.65 12.29 18.36
C PRO A 281 -19.13 11.42 17.22
N ALA A 282 -18.34 12.01 16.32
CA ALA A 282 -17.74 11.33 15.20
C ALA A 282 -16.36 11.91 14.86
N THR A 283 -15.46 11.06 14.42
CA THR A 283 -14.11 11.44 14.01
C THR A 283 -14.02 11.48 12.49
N PHE A 284 -13.38 12.52 11.97
CA PHE A 284 -13.20 12.74 10.54
C PHE A 284 -11.74 12.93 10.20
N SER A 285 -11.35 12.44 9.03
CA SER A 285 -10.04 12.65 8.42
C SER A 285 -10.12 13.78 7.40
N LEU A 286 -9.22 14.75 7.49
CA LEU A 286 -9.02 15.82 6.50
C LEU A 286 -7.54 15.88 6.11
N ARG A 287 -7.25 15.58 4.84
CA ARG A 287 -5.86 15.58 4.34
C ARG A 287 -5.29 17.00 4.31
N PRO A 288 -4.00 17.19 4.67
CA PRO A 288 -3.35 18.51 4.63
C PRO A 288 -3.40 19.21 3.28
N GLU A 289 -3.29 18.46 2.19
CA GLU A 289 -3.34 18.96 0.81
C GLU A 289 -4.76 19.32 0.34
N SER A 290 -5.80 18.88 1.07
CA SER A 290 -7.19 19.25 0.80
C SER A 290 -7.56 20.61 1.40
N ILE A 291 -6.68 21.21 2.20
CA ILE A 291 -6.86 22.55 2.75
C ILE A 291 -6.08 23.52 1.85
N HIS A 292 -6.77 24.51 1.30
CA HIS A 292 -6.21 25.47 0.37
C HIS A 292 -6.16 26.87 0.97
N LEU A 293 -5.14 27.63 0.59
CA LEU A 293 -5.05 29.06 0.90
C LEU A 293 -6.02 29.82 -0.02
N ALA A 294 -6.91 30.63 0.54
CA ALA A 294 -7.84 31.43 -0.24
C ALA A 294 -7.17 32.71 -0.75
N ASN A 295 -7.40 33.04 -2.02
CA ASN A 295 -7.01 34.34 -2.58
C ASN A 295 -8.04 35.41 -2.19
N ASP A 296 -7.64 36.69 -2.09
CA ASP A 296 -8.51 37.79 -1.70
C ASP A 296 -9.78 37.92 -2.57
N ALA A 297 -9.73 37.52 -3.84
CA ALA A 297 -10.88 37.51 -4.74
C ALA A 297 -11.94 36.48 -4.35
N GLN A 298 -11.57 35.33 -3.77
CA GLN A 298 -12.49 34.27 -3.33
C GLN A 298 -13.17 34.61 -1.99
N VAL A 299 -12.59 35.51 -1.21
CA VAL A 299 -13.18 36.00 0.05
C VAL A 299 -14.34 36.96 -0.20
N ALA A 300 -14.30 37.69 -1.30
CA ALA A 300 -15.34 38.69 -1.64
C ALA A 300 -16.70 38.05 -2.03
N GLU A 301 -16.69 36.84 -2.60
CA GLU A 301 -17.92 36.13 -2.97
C GLU A 301 -18.69 35.50 -1.79
N THR A 302 -18.04 35.35 -0.64
CA THR A 302 -18.63 34.70 0.55
C THR A 302 -19.09 35.68 1.64
N SER A 303 -18.92 37.00 1.44
CA SER A 303 -19.32 38.04 2.40
C SER A 303 -20.80 38.42 2.38
N HIS A 304 -21.68 37.62 1.75
CA HIS A 304 -23.10 37.76 1.98
C HIS A 304 -23.46 37.09 3.33
N PRO A 305 -24.17 37.80 4.23
CA PRO A 305 -24.61 37.21 5.48
C PRO A 305 -25.45 35.99 5.17
N ALA A 306 -25.05 34.84 5.74
CA ALA A 306 -25.78 33.59 5.61
C ALA A 306 -27.23 33.84 6.07
N SER A 307 -28.16 33.93 5.13
CA SER A 307 -29.56 33.64 5.42
C SER A 307 -29.59 32.27 6.07
N GLU A 308 -30.46 32.06 7.08
CA GLU A 308 -30.66 30.84 7.84
C GLU A 308 -31.07 29.65 6.92
N SER A 309 -30.21 29.31 5.96
CA SER A 309 -30.37 28.13 5.12
C SER A 309 -29.88 26.94 5.93
N SER A 310 -30.76 25.98 6.15
CA SER A 310 -30.51 24.72 6.87
C SER A 310 -29.49 23.78 6.16
N VAL A 311 -28.96 24.18 5.01
CA VAL A 311 -28.01 23.38 4.20
C VAL A 311 -26.58 23.78 4.55
N ALA A 312 -25.79 22.82 5.00
CA ALA A 312 -24.36 23.03 5.27
C ALA A 312 -23.60 23.27 3.95
N PRO A 313 -22.55 24.13 3.96
CA PRO A 313 -21.87 24.57 2.74
C PRO A 313 -21.08 23.44 2.07
N ALA A 314 -21.06 23.43 0.73
CA ALA A 314 -20.21 22.51 -0.05
C ALA A 314 -18.71 22.82 0.10
N THR A 315 -18.36 24.08 0.41
CA THR A 315 -17.01 24.55 0.69
C THR A 315 -17.00 25.26 2.03
N VAL A 316 -16.08 24.86 2.92
CA VAL A 316 -15.93 25.42 4.26
C VAL A 316 -14.77 26.41 4.24
N HIS A 317 -15.07 27.70 4.53
CA HIS A 317 -14.08 28.77 4.63
C HIS A 317 -13.80 29.09 6.10
N PHE A 318 -12.54 29.36 6.43
CA PHE A 318 -12.14 29.71 7.79
C PHE A 318 -10.88 30.56 7.83
N ARG A 319 -10.71 31.27 8.93
CA ARG A 319 -9.47 32.01 9.22
C ARG A 319 -8.61 31.23 10.17
N ALA A 320 -7.30 31.28 9.96
CA ALA A 320 -6.33 30.68 10.85
C ALA A 320 -4.99 31.44 10.82
N THR A 321 -4.31 31.41 11.95
CA THR A 321 -2.98 32.02 12.10
C THR A 321 -1.90 30.99 11.79
N ILE A 322 -0.93 31.32 10.93
CA ILE A 322 0.21 30.48 10.65
C ILE A 322 1.14 30.47 11.85
N LEU A 323 1.39 29.29 12.41
CA LEU A 323 2.31 29.07 13.53
C LEU A 323 3.71 28.74 13.04
N GLN A 324 3.81 27.88 12.02
CA GLN A 324 5.08 27.42 11.45
C GLN A 324 4.91 27.14 9.96
N GLN A 325 5.97 27.43 9.19
CA GLN A 325 6.11 27.07 7.78
C GLN A 325 7.42 26.32 7.60
N THR A 326 7.35 25.18 6.88
CA THR A 326 8.51 24.33 6.61
C THR A 326 8.57 24.00 5.13
N PHE A 327 9.68 24.35 4.48
CA PHE A 327 9.92 24.05 3.06
C PHE A 327 10.28 22.58 2.84
N SER A 328 9.61 21.95 1.88
CA SER A 328 9.82 20.54 1.50
C SER A 328 10.04 20.38 -0.01
N GLY A 329 10.84 21.25 -0.61
CA GLY A 329 11.17 21.24 -2.03
C GLY A 329 10.04 21.81 -2.89
N SER A 330 9.16 20.98 -3.43
CA SER A 330 8.02 21.42 -4.28
C SER A 330 6.81 21.92 -3.50
N SER A 331 6.81 21.79 -2.18
CA SER A 331 5.66 22.12 -1.33
C SER A 331 6.11 22.76 -0.01
N GLU A 332 5.20 23.47 0.62
CA GLU A 332 5.31 23.97 1.99
C GLU A 332 4.38 23.20 2.91
N GLN A 333 4.85 22.89 4.10
CA GLN A 333 4.01 22.40 5.19
C GLN A 333 3.77 23.55 6.16
N LEU A 334 2.51 23.89 6.37
CA LEU A 334 2.09 24.89 7.34
C LEU A 334 1.48 24.19 8.55
N GLU A 335 1.83 24.65 9.73
CA GLU A 335 1.06 24.41 10.94
C GLU A 335 0.27 25.68 11.24
N ILE A 336 -1.05 25.57 11.28
CA ILE A 336 -1.97 26.71 11.46
C ILE A 336 -2.81 26.53 12.71
N ASN A 337 -3.18 27.62 13.37
CA ASN A 337 -4.11 27.63 14.50
C ASN A 337 -5.49 28.12 14.03
N CYS A 338 -6.48 27.23 14.07
CA CYS A 338 -7.88 27.51 13.81
C CYS A 338 -8.69 27.34 15.10
N ALA A 339 -9.22 28.43 15.66
CA ALA A 339 -10.05 28.40 16.90
C ALA A 339 -9.42 27.58 18.04
N ASN A 340 -8.15 27.78 18.33
CA ASN A 340 -7.31 27.09 19.32
C ASN A 340 -7.00 25.61 18.99
N HIS A 341 -7.22 25.19 17.76
CA HIS A 341 -6.84 23.84 17.30
C HIS A 341 -5.76 23.94 16.23
N ALA A 342 -4.72 23.10 16.34
CA ALA A 342 -3.67 23.00 15.35
C ALA A 342 -4.13 22.15 14.17
N LEU A 343 -3.95 22.67 12.95
CA LEU A 343 -4.15 21.94 11.70
C LEU A 343 -2.87 21.97 10.87
N ARG A 344 -2.61 20.89 10.15
CA ARG A 344 -1.54 20.80 9.15
C ARG A 344 -2.11 21.04 7.77
N VAL A 345 -1.41 21.88 7.00
CA VAL A 345 -1.78 22.22 5.62
C VAL A 345 -0.58 21.98 4.73
N ARG A 346 -0.80 21.47 3.53
CA ARG A 346 0.24 21.35 2.51
C ARG A 346 -0.16 22.15 1.28
N ILE A 347 0.66 23.13 0.94
CA ILE A 347 0.46 24.00 -0.22
C ILE A 347 1.65 23.89 -1.19
N PRO A 348 1.51 24.28 -2.47
CA PRO A 348 2.65 24.45 -3.37
C PRO A 348 3.68 25.40 -2.76
N ALA A 349 4.96 25.22 -3.12
CA ALA A 349 6.02 26.10 -2.64
C ALA A 349 5.71 27.57 -2.97
N THR A 350 5.82 28.45 -1.97
CA THR A 350 5.50 29.86 -2.05
C THR A 350 6.47 30.69 -1.21
N ASN A 351 6.33 32.00 -1.22
CA ASN A 351 7.08 32.89 -0.32
C ASN A 351 6.68 32.62 1.14
N GLN A 352 7.52 33.11 2.04
CA GLN A 352 7.25 33.04 3.48
C GLN A 352 5.92 33.71 3.82
N LEU A 353 5.02 32.95 4.44
CA LEU A 353 3.74 33.41 4.92
C LEU A 353 3.80 33.60 6.43
N SER A 354 3.09 34.63 6.96
CA SER A 354 2.99 34.87 8.39
C SER A 354 1.70 35.60 8.72
N GLY A 355 1.24 35.47 9.97
CA GLY A 355 0.01 36.08 10.42
C GLY A 355 -1.25 35.31 10.09
N GLU A 356 -2.38 36.01 10.01
CA GLU A 356 -3.69 35.44 9.78
C GLU A 356 -4.02 35.37 8.29
N HIS A 357 -4.48 34.22 7.82
CA HIS A 357 -4.87 33.97 6.44
C HIS A 357 -6.22 33.27 6.36
N ASN A 358 -6.87 33.38 5.19
CA ASN A 358 -8.10 32.67 4.88
C ASN A 358 -7.77 31.32 4.22
N PHE A 359 -8.42 30.27 4.69
CA PHE A 359 -8.30 28.91 4.16
C PHE A 359 -9.67 28.37 3.80
N TYR A 360 -9.69 27.34 2.95
CA TYR A 360 -10.90 26.62 2.65
C TYR A 360 -10.62 25.14 2.31
N PHE A 361 -11.66 24.32 2.47
CA PHE A 361 -11.67 22.94 1.98
C PHE A 361 -13.05 22.57 1.46
N ALA A 362 -13.12 21.62 0.52
CA ALA A 362 -14.37 21.05 0.06
C ALA A 362 -14.94 20.09 1.13
N SER A 363 -16.23 20.16 1.42
CA SER A 363 -16.88 19.25 2.38
C SER A 363 -16.72 17.76 2.00
N ALA A 364 -16.67 17.47 0.70
CA ALA A 364 -16.42 16.13 0.19
C ALA A 364 -15.00 15.58 0.50
N SER A 365 -14.05 16.44 0.87
CA SER A 365 -12.69 16.04 1.27
C SER A 365 -12.60 15.59 2.74
N VAL A 366 -13.70 15.71 3.50
CA VAL A 366 -13.75 15.32 4.90
C VAL A 366 -14.40 13.94 5.00
N THR A 367 -13.61 12.93 5.34
CA THR A 367 -14.06 11.53 5.37
C THR A 367 -14.32 11.08 6.81
N PRO A 368 -15.51 10.54 7.15
CA PRO A 368 -15.76 9.96 8.47
C PRO A 368 -14.91 8.68 8.64
N VAL A 369 -14.29 8.53 9.80
CA VAL A 369 -13.45 7.38 10.17
C VAL A 369 -13.88 6.81 11.51
N ARG A 370 -13.79 5.49 11.67
CA ARG A 370 -14.05 4.84 12.96
C ARG A 370 -12.84 5.06 13.89
N GLU A 371 -13.10 5.23 15.16
CA GLU A 371 -12.04 5.09 16.17
C GLU A 371 -11.63 3.61 16.23
N SER A 372 -10.32 3.35 16.23
CA SER A 372 -9.74 1.99 16.13
C SER A 372 -9.47 1.39 17.52
#